data_7b57f0ad04403514e785bf4769c3b13c
#
_entry.id   7b57f0ad04403514e785bf4769c3b13c
#
_cell.length_a   1.000
_cell.length_b   1.000
_cell.length_c   1.000
_cell.angle_alpha   90.00
_cell.angle_beta   90.00
_cell.angle_gamma   90.00
#
_symmetry.space_group_name_H-M   'P 1'
#
loop_
_entity.id
_entity.type
_entity.pdbx_description
1 polymer ?
#
loop_
_entity_poly.entity_id
_entity_poly.type
_entity_poly.pdbx_seq_one_letter_code
_entity_poly.pdbx_strand_id
1 'polypeptide(L)'
;MIYKNTHELIDLIRDKEITSVEILENLLSQIKAKNSDVNAVVTLDAETAMDKAKEADKLTEQGKSLGPLHGIPMTIKDAYEVEGMVSTGGDPNWKDNVPSKNAEAVQRLVNAGAIIFGKTNVPYHSADIQSYNDIYGVTNNPWDLERTPGGSSGGSAAA
;
A
#
# COMPACT_ATOMS: atom_id res chain seq x y z
N MET A 1 14.74 -9.64 -2.34
CA MET A 1 13.76 -8.75 -2.95
C MET A 1 13.37 -7.58 -2.05
N ILE A 2 13.02 -7.80 -0.80
CA ILE A 2 12.44 -6.87 0.18
C ILE A 2 13.26 -5.60 0.44
N TYR A 3 14.54 -5.64 0.24
CA TYR A 3 15.47 -4.52 0.53
C TYR A 3 15.91 -3.74 -0.72
N LYS A 4 15.23 -3.95 -1.86
CA LYS A 4 15.46 -3.17 -3.06
C LYS A 4 14.62 -1.88 -3.02
N ASN A 5 15.21 -0.78 -3.43
CA ASN A 5 14.48 0.48 -3.57
C ASN A 5 13.60 0.48 -4.84
N THR A 6 12.66 1.41 -4.93
CA THR A 6 11.71 1.47 -6.04
C THR A 6 12.38 1.56 -7.41
N HIS A 7 13.48 2.29 -7.53
CA HIS A 7 14.20 2.41 -8.83
C HIS A 7 14.78 1.07 -9.26
N GLU A 8 15.37 0.31 -8.33
CA GLU A 8 15.90 -1.02 -8.62
C GLU A 8 14.78 -1.98 -9.07
N LEU A 9 13.60 -1.91 -8.43
CA LEU A 9 12.45 -2.73 -8.83
C LEU A 9 11.93 -2.35 -10.21
N ILE A 10 11.86 -1.06 -10.54
CA ILE A 10 11.45 -0.56 -11.86
C ILE A 10 12.41 -1.09 -12.94
N ASP A 11 13.73 -1.00 -12.70
CA ASP A 11 14.73 -1.51 -13.63
C ASP A 11 14.60 -3.01 -13.85
N LEU A 12 14.41 -3.79 -12.78
CA LEU A 12 14.23 -5.24 -12.86
C LEU A 12 12.95 -5.63 -13.61
N ILE A 13 11.84 -4.91 -13.42
CA ILE A 13 10.59 -5.15 -14.17
C ILE A 13 10.83 -4.84 -15.66
N ARG A 14 11.42 -3.68 -15.96
CA ARG A 14 11.73 -3.27 -17.34
C ARG A 14 12.61 -4.30 -18.05
N ASP A 15 13.64 -4.78 -17.36
CA ASP A 15 14.62 -5.71 -17.89
C ASP A 15 14.12 -7.18 -17.84
N LYS A 16 12.86 -7.39 -17.38
CA LYS A 16 12.16 -8.70 -17.28
C LYS A 16 12.88 -9.71 -16.36
N GLU A 17 13.62 -9.20 -15.39
CA GLU A 17 14.28 -10.03 -14.37
C GLU A 17 13.35 -10.41 -13.23
N ILE A 18 12.27 -9.62 -13.03
CA ILE A 18 11.20 -9.87 -12.05
C ILE A 18 9.86 -9.39 -12.59
N THR A 19 8.77 -9.99 -12.12
CA THR A 19 7.41 -9.61 -12.47
C THR A 19 6.76 -8.77 -11.36
N SER A 20 5.76 -7.96 -11.73
CA SER A 20 4.90 -7.24 -10.77
C SER A 20 4.15 -8.22 -9.87
N VAL A 21 3.74 -9.38 -10.41
CA VAL A 21 3.11 -10.47 -9.66
C VAL A 21 4.03 -10.99 -8.57
N GLU A 22 5.28 -11.32 -8.88
CA GLU A 22 6.25 -11.82 -7.89
C GLU A 22 6.54 -10.81 -6.79
N ILE A 23 6.59 -9.52 -7.12
CA ILE A 23 6.75 -8.45 -6.11
C ILE A 23 5.53 -8.41 -5.19
N LEU A 24 4.32 -8.40 -5.74
CA LEU A 24 3.08 -8.34 -4.97
C LEU A 24 2.91 -9.57 -4.08
N GLU A 25 3.13 -10.77 -4.59
CA GLU A 25 3.08 -12.02 -3.82
C GLU A 25 4.04 -11.98 -2.62
N ASN A 26 5.25 -11.49 -2.85
CA ASN A 26 6.23 -11.34 -1.80
C ASN A 26 5.77 -10.37 -0.70
N LEU A 27 5.22 -9.21 -1.08
CA LEU A 27 4.69 -8.22 -0.14
C LEU A 27 3.49 -8.78 0.65
N LEU A 28 2.55 -9.46 -0.02
CA LEU A 28 1.40 -10.09 0.64
C LEU A 28 1.83 -11.19 1.62
N SER A 29 2.84 -11.98 1.25
CA SER A 29 3.42 -13.00 2.14
C SER A 29 4.02 -12.38 3.40
N GLN A 30 4.70 -11.24 3.28
CA GLN A 30 5.27 -10.53 4.43
C GLN A 30 4.20 -9.93 5.34
N ILE A 31 3.17 -9.31 4.75
CA ILE A 31 2.02 -8.80 5.50
C ILE A 31 1.38 -9.94 6.28
N LYS A 32 1.15 -11.10 5.63
CA LYS A 32 0.60 -12.28 6.30
C LYS A 32 1.47 -12.77 7.47
N ALA A 33 2.78 -12.68 7.35
CA ALA A 33 3.71 -13.19 8.34
C ALA A 33 3.94 -12.23 9.53
N LYS A 34 3.82 -10.90 9.32
CA LYS A 34 4.30 -9.91 10.30
C LYS A 34 3.24 -8.90 10.74
N ASN A 35 2.20 -8.68 9.94
CA ASN A 35 1.26 -7.59 10.20
C ASN A 35 0.40 -7.81 11.46
N SER A 36 0.24 -9.06 11.94
CA SER A 36 -0.41 -9.36 13.23
C SER A 36 0.26 -8.68 14.42
N ASP A 37 1.59 -8.54 14.37
CA ASP A 37 2.38 -7.96 15.46
C ASP A 37 2.51 -6.44 15.31
N VAL A 38 2.59 -5.97 14.04
CA VAL A 38 2.88 -4.58 13.72
C VAL A 38 1.59 -3.76 13.50
N ASN A 39 0.55 -4.38 12.92
CA ASN A 39 -0.71 -3.73 12.54
C ASN A 39 -0.51 -2.47 11.68
N ALA A 40 0.34 -2.58 10.67
CA ALA A 40 0.70 -1.47 9.78
C ALA A 40 -0.29 -1.32 8.61
N VAL A 41 -0.62 -2.44 7.95
CA VAL A 41 -1.55 -2.50 6.81
C VAL A 41 -2.92 -2.94 7.32
N VAL A 42 -3.93 -2.09 7.15
CA VAL A 42 -5.26 -2.25 7.78
C VAL A 42 -6.38 -2.57 6.80
N THR A 43 -6.16 -2.34 5.52
CA THR A 43 -7.06 -2.72 4.43
C THR A 43 -6.24 -3.29 3.29
N LEU A 44 -6.73 -4.37 2.67
CA LEU A 44 -6.10 -5.03 1.52
C LEU A 44 -7.14 -5.27 0.42
N ASP A 45 -6.74 -5.06 -0.82
CA ASP A 45 -7.44 -5.51 -2.03
C ASP A 45 -6.45 -6.32 -2.89
N ALA A 46 -6.14 -7.50 -2.40
CA ALA A 46 -5.14 -8.36 -3.03
C ALA A 46 -5.61 -8.92 -4.38
N GLU A 47 -6.92 -9.16 -4.55
CA GLU A 47 -7.48 -9.73 -5.78
C GLU A 47 -7.38 -8.75 -6.95
N THR A 48 -7.94 -7.54 -6.79
CA THR A 48 -7.85 -6.49 -7.82
C THR A 48 -6.39 -6.10 -8.12
N ALA A 49 -5.55 -6.04 -7.09
CA ALA A 49 -4.13 -5.73 -7.27
C ALA A 49 -3.39 -6.82 -8.05
N MET A 50 -3.72 -8.10 -7.81
CA MET A 50 -3.14 -9.21 -8.54
C MET A 50 -3.51 -9.18 -10.03
N ASP A 51 -4.75 -8.83 -10.36
CA ASP A 51 -5.16 -8.71 -11.76
C ASP A 51 -4.46 -7.55 -12.47
N LYS A 52 -4.28 -6.42 -11.77
CA LYS A 52 -3.48 -5.28 -12.29
C LYS A 52 -2.00 -5.66 -12.46
N ALA A 53 -1.44 -6.45 -11.56
CA ALA A 53 -0.06 -6.93 -11.66
C ALA A 53 0.14 -7.82 -12.89
N LYS A 54 -0.76 -8.79 -13.13
CA LYS A 54 -0.75 -9.62 -14.34
C LYS A 54 -0.89 -8.81 -15.63
N GLU A 55 -1.73 -7.76 -15.61
CA GLU A 55 -1.85 -6.86 -16.77
C GLU A 55 -0.57 -6.06 -17.01
N ALA A 56 0.06 -5.54 -15.95
CA ALA A 56 1.34 -4.86 -16.04
C ALA A 56 2.42 -5.77 -16.63
N ASP A 57 2.54 -7.01 -16.14
CA ASP A 57 3.49 -7.99 -16.66
C ASP A 57 3.26 -8.30 -18.14
N LYS A 58 2.00 -8.46 -18.55
CA LYS A 58 1.65 -8.64 -19.98
C LYS A 58 2.05 -7.43 -20.85
N LEU A 59 1.92 -6.21 -20.32
CA LEU A 59 2.39 -5.01 -21.03
C LEU A 59 3.91 -4.96 -21.12
N THR A 60 4.63 -5.33 -20.06
CA THR A 60 6.09 -5.47 -20.06
C THR A 60 6.57 -6.46 -21.12
N GLU A 61 5.90 -7.62 -21.25
CA GLU A 61 6.19 -8.59 -22.29
C GLU A 61 6.06 -8.02 -23.71
N GLN A 62 5.09 -7.12 -23.92
CA GLN A 62 4.87 -6.42 -25.17
C GLN A 62 5.82 -5.22 -25.39
N GLY A 63 6.73 -4.94 -24.48
CA GLY A 63 7.60 -3.76 -24.51
C GLY A 63 6.87 -2.44 -24.24
N LYS A 64 5.71 -2.49 -23.57
CA LYS A 64 4.89 -1.31 -23.21
C LYS A 64 5.04 -0.99 -21.73
N SER A 65 4.78 0.28 -21.38
CA SER A 65 4.78 0.76 -20.01
C SER A 65 3.57 1.66 -19.76
N LEU A 66 3.03 1.62 -18.53
CA LEU A 66 1.97 2.52 -18.06
C LEU A 66 2.52 3.85 -17.54
N GLY A 67 3.83 3.94 -17.30
CA GLY A 67 4.47 5.15 -16.78
C GLY A 67 5.67 4.84 -15.86
N PRO A 68 6.18 5.86 -15.16
CA PRO A 68 7.42 5.74 -14.38
C PRO A 68 7.31 4.80 -13.17
N LEU A 69 6.10 4.44 -12.72
CA LEU A 69 5.86 3.48 -11.64
C LEU A 69 5.22 2.19 -12.15
N HIS A 70 5.40 1.89 -13.43
CA HIS A 70 4.81 0.72 -14.07
C HIS A 70 5.00 -0.56 -13.27
N GLY A 71 3.89 -1.17 -12.86
CA GLY A 71 3.88 -2.47 -12.19
C GLY A 71 4.35 -2.48 -10.73
N ILE A 72 4.60 -1.30 -10.12
CA ILE A 72 5.05 -1.20 -8.73
C ILE A 72 3.87 -1.29 -7.77
N PRO A 73 3.78 -2.34 -6.94
CA PRO A 73 2.78 -2.41 -5.88
C PRO A 73 3.10 -1.43 -4.74
N MET A 74 2.07 -0.75 -4.23
CA MET A 74 2.22 0.14 -3.08
C MET A 74 0.96 0.22 -2.24
N THR A 75 1.13 0.56 -0.97
CA THR A 75 0.06 0.92 -0.05
C THR A 75 -0.13 2.44 -0.01
N ILE A 76 -1.31 2.87 0.38
CA ILE A 76 -1.66 4.29 0.56
C ILE A 76 -2.06 4.54 2.02
N LYS A 77 -1.56 5.62 2.59
CA LYS A 77 -2.00 6.10 3.90
C LYS A 77 -3.53 6.24 3.93
N ASP A 78 -4.19 5.74 4.98
CA ASP A 78 -5.65 5.75 5.09
C ASP A 78 -6.30 7.14 5.27
N ALA A 79 -5.51 8.19 5.18
CA ALA A 79 -5.96 9.59 5.09
C ALA A 79 -6.34 10.01 3.66
N TYR A 80 -6.06 9.19 2.64
CA TYR A 80 -6.40 9.48 1.25
C TYR A 80 -7.45 8.51 0.74
N GLU A 81 -8.42 9.02 0.01
CA GLU A 81 -9.41 8.21 -0.69
C GLU A 81 -8.77 7.39 -1.81
N VAL A 82 -9.10 6.09 -1.83
CA VAL A 82 -8.76 5.17 -2.92
C VAL A 82 -10.05 4.59 -3.46
N GLU A 83 -10.29 4.76 -4.75
CA GLU A 83 -11.48 4.26 -5.43
C GLU A 83 -11.68 2.76 -5.20
N GLY A 84 -12.90 2.39 -4.77
CA GLY A 84 -13.28 1.00 -4.52
C GLY A 84 -12.69 0.37 -3.24
N MET A 85 -11.87 1.10 -2.46
CA MET A 85 -11.23 0.58 -1.24
C MET A 85 -11.69 1.37 -0.03
N VAL A 86 -12.04 0.68 1.06
CA VAL A 86 -12.42 1.34 2.32
C VAL A 86 -11.37 2.37 2.72
N SER A 87 -11.79 3.61 2.96
CA SER A 87 -10.95 4.76 3.30
C SER A 87 -11.58 5.52 4.45
N THR A 88 -11.02 5.39 5.65
CA THR A 88 -11.66 5.81 6.90
C THR A 88 -11.09 7.08 7.53
N GLY A 89 -9.83 7.40 7.25
CA GLY A 89 -9.14 8.46 7.98
C GLY A 89 -9.01 8.19 9.49
N GLY A 90 -9.20 6.94 9.91
CA GLY A 90 -9.26 6.54 11.31
C GLY A 90 -10.55 6.96 12.03
N ASP A 91 -11.58 7.44 11.31
CA ASP A 91 -12.87 7.87 11.87
C ASP A 91 -13.88 6.71 11.85
N PRO A 92 -14.40 6.25 13.00
CA PRO A 92 -15.44 5.21 13.06
C PRO A 92 -16.70 5.52 12.26
N ASN A 93 -17.03 6.80 12.04
CA ASN A 93 -18.19 7.17 11.21
C ASN A 93 -17.95 6.83 9.72
N TRP A 94 -16.72 6.65 9.31
CA TRP A 94 -16.32 6.35 7.93
C TRP A 94 -15.81 4.91 7.75
N LYS A 95 -16.03 4.04 8.74
CA LYS A 95 -15.54 2.65 8.71
C LYS A 95 -15.98 1.85 7.47
N ASP A 96 -17.11 2.21 6.87
CA ASP A 96 -17.67 1.56 5.68
C ASP A 96 -17.61 2.49 4.44
N ASN A 97 -16.85 3.59 4.51
CA ASN A 97 -16.74 4.54 3.41
C ASN A 97 -15.89 3.96 2.27
N VAL A 98 -16.53 3.71 1.13
CA VAL A 98 -15.87 3.28 -0.11
C VAL A 98 -15.98 4.39 -1.15
N PRO A 99 -14.91 5.15 -1.38
CA PRO A 99 -14.91 6.25 -2.35
C PRO A 99 -15.14 5.77 -3.78
N SER A 100 -15.87 6.57 -4.58
CA SER A 100 -16.12 6.33 -6.00
C SER A 100 -15.05 6.93 -6.92
N LYS A 101 -14.01 7.56 -6.36
CA LYS A 101 -12.87 8.14 -7.07
C LYS A 101 -11.66 8.23 -6.15
N ASN A 102 -10.49 8.26 -6.76
CA ASN A 102 -9.23 8.48 -6.05
C ASN A 102 -9.07 9.95 -5.62
N ALA A 103 -8.42 10.17 -4.48
CA ALA A 103 -7.80 11.45 -4.19
C ALA A 103 -6.79 11.81 -5.30
N GLU A 104 -6.63 13.11 -5.62
CA GLU A 104 -5.76 13.57 -6.73
C GLU A 104 -4.33 13.01 -6.64
N ALA A 105 -3.74 12.97 -5.45
CA ALA A 105 -2.40 12.41 -5.27
C ALA A 105 -2.34 10.92 -5.60
N VAL A 106 -3.36 10.15 -5.21
CA VAL A 106 -3.48 8.71 -5.52
C VAL A 106 -3.67 8.50 -7.02
N GLN A 107 -4.54 9.31 -7.65
CA GLN A 107 -4.78 9.22 -9.09
C GLN A 107 -3.50 9.45 -9.89
N ARG A 108 -2.63 10.36 -9.45
CA ARG A 108 -1.32 10.58 -10.09
C ARG A 108 -0.41 9.36 -10.00
N LEU A 109 -0.40 8.66 -8.87
CA LEU A 109 0.35 7.41 -8.70
C LEU A 109 -0.19 6.31 -9.60
N VAL A 110 -1.52 6.15 -9.66
CA VAL A 110 -2.18 5.19 -10.56
C VAL A 110 -1.87 5.52 -12.02
N ASN A 111 -1.95 6.78 -12.43
CA ASN A 111 -1.62 7.21 -13.79
C ASN A 111 -0.14 7.02 -14.13
N ALA A 112 0.73 6.99 -13.13
CA ALA A 112 2.14 6.67 -13.28
C ALA A 112 2.40 5.14 -13.39
N GLY A 113 1.37 4.31 -13.26
CA GLY A 113 1.45 2.85 -13.39
C GLY A 113 1.59 2.09 -12.08
N ALA A 114 1.43 2.75 -10.92
CA ALA A 114 1.45 2.11 -9.61
C ALA A 114 0.21 1.23 -9.39
N ILE A 115 0.39 0.13 -8.67
CA ILE A 115 -0.66 -0.81 -8.29
C ILE A 115 -0.97 -0.62 -6.80
N ILE A 116 -2.09 0.02 -6.50
CA ILE A 116 -2.49 0.20 -5.11
C ILE A 116 -3.14 -1.11 -4.61
N PHE A 117 -2.59 -1.68 -3.53
CA PHE A 117 -3.04 -2.98 -3.01
C PHE A 117 -3.50 -2.95 -1.56
N GLY A 118 -3.36 -1.81 -0.84
CA GLY A 118 -3.78 -1.72 0.54
C GLY A 118 -3.68 -0.32 1.13
N LYS A 119 -4.17 -0.20 2.37
CA LYS A 119 -4.16 1.03 3.16
C LYS A 119 -3.35 0.83 4.43
N THR A 120 -2.62 1.86 4.84
CA THR A 120 -1.82 1.85 6.07
C THR A 120 -2.47 2.69 7.16
N ASN A 121 -2.30 2.24 8.42
CA ASN A 121 -2.95 2.81 9.58
C ASN A 121 -2.55 4.26 9.86
N VAL A 122 -3.48 5.01 10.44
CA VAL A 122 -3.37 6.42 10.80
C VAL A 122 -4.05 6.68 12.14
N PRO A 123 -3.75 7.77 12.87
CA PRO A 123 -4.62 8.21 13.96
C PRO A 123 -5.90 8.85 13.42
N TYR A 124 -6.89 8.99 14.29
CA TYR A 124 -8.13 9.70 14.00
C TYR A 124 -7.87 11.04 13.31
N HIS A 125 -8.42 11.22 12.09
CA HIS A 125 -8.22 12.39 11.23
C HIS A 125 -6.77 12.83 11.03
N SER A 126 -5.81 11.91 11.18
CA SER A 126 -4.36 12.22 11.13
C SER A 126 -3.90 13.27 12.16
N ALA A 127 -4.59 13.40 13.28
CA ALA A 127 -4.41 14.47 14.25
C ALA A 127 -3.51 14.09 15.45
N ASP A 128 -2.68 13.07 15.33
CA ASP A 128 -1.73 12.65 16.37
C ASP A 128 -0.35 12.30 15.78
N ILE A 129 0.66 12.32 16.64
CA ILE A 129 2.04 11.89 16.35
C ILE A 129 2.24 10.36 16.53
N GLN A 130 1.18 9.62 16.78
CA GLN A 130 1.12 8.17 16.86
C GLN A 130 0.09 7.66 15.85
N SER A 131 0.06 6.34 15.59
CA SER A 131 -0.90 5.74 14.64
C SER A 131 -1.76 4.70 15.34
N TYR A 132 -2.95 5.13 15.76
CA TYR A 132 -3.97 4.32 16.41
C TYR A 132 -5.36 4.92 16.16
N ASN A 133 -6.38 4.08 16.12
CA ASN A 133 -7.79 4.51 16.07
C ASN A 133 -8.72 3.39 16.54
N ASP A 134 -9.99 3.73 16.73
CA ASP A 134 -11.00 2.80 17.26
C ASP A 134 -11.50 1.76 16.24
N ILE A 135 -11.10 1.88 14.96
CA ILE A 135 -11.47 0.90 13.92
C ILE A 135 -10.44 -0.24 13.87
N TYR A 136 -9.15 0.13 13.78
CA TYR A 136 -8.06 -0.77 13.47
C TYR A 136 -7.11 -1.03 14.64
N GLY A 137 -7.20 -0.25 15.72
CA GLY A 137 -6.29 -0.34 16.86
C GLY A 137 -4.95 0.35 16.62
N VAL A 138 -3.94 -0.07 17.37
CA VAL A 138 -2.61 0.55 17.42
C VAL A 138 -1.68 -0.09 16.40
N THR A 139 -0.86 0.74 15.76
CA THR A 139 0.31 0.27 15.00
C THR A 139 1.55 0.30 15.90
N ASN A 140 2.27 -0.81 15.95
CA ASN A 140 3.48 -0.97 16.74
C ASN A 140 4.74 -0.70 15.89
N ASN A 141 5.82 -0.29 16.55
CA ASN A 141 7.11 -0.11 15.90
C ASN A 141 7.75 -1.49 15.63
N PRO A 142 8.11 -1.83 14.37
CA PRO A 142 8.67 -3.15 14.06
C PRO A 142 10.04 -3.43 14.68
N TRP A 143 10.76 -2.40 15.18
CA TRP A 143 12.03 -2.55 15.88
C TRP A 143 11.86 -2.81 17.39
N ASP A 144 10.73 -2.35 17.96
CA ASP A 144 10.38 -2.54 19.36
C ASP A 144 8.85 -2.40 19.49
N LEU A 145 8.16 -3.53 19.62
CA LEU A 145 6.69 -3.59 19.60
C LEU A 145 6.03 -2.82 20.76
N GLU A 146 6.78 -2.47 21.82
CA GLU A 146 6.28 -1.65 22.92
C GLU A 146 6.36 -0.14 22.63
N ARG A 147 6.86 0.25 21.44
CA ARG A 147 7.02 1.65 21.05
C ARG A 147 6.08 2.04 19.91
N THR A 148 5.84 3.35 19.82
CA THR A 148 5.16 3.92 18.68
C THR A 148 6.07 3.96 17.43
N PRO A 149 5.54 3.72 16.23
CA PRO A 149 6.28 3.96 14.99
C PRO A 149 6.29 5.45 14.59
N GLY A 150 5.65 6.31 15.39
CA GLY A 150 5.39 7.71 15.07
C GLY A 150 4.04 7.89 14.36
N GLY A 151 3.81 9.09 13.87
CA GLY A 151 2.56 9.49 13.20
C GLY A 151 2.67 10.85 12.51
N SER A 152 1.67 11.17 11.82
CA SER A 152 0.39 10.49 11.53
C SER A 152 0.48 9.37 10.47
N SER A 153 1.64 9.16 9.83
CA SER A 153 1.87 8.11 8.82
C SER A 153 2.59 6.88 9.41
N GLY A 154 2.31 6.54 10.68
CA GLY A 154 3.02 5.47 11.38
C GLY A 154 2.79 4.09 10.77
N GLY A 155 1.59 3.80 10.25
CA GLY A 155 1.35 2.58 9.49
C GLY A 155 2.25 2.45 8.26
N SER A 156 2.46 3.56 7.51
CA SER A 156 3.37 3.57 6.36
C SER A 156 4.85 3.47 6.76
N ALA A 157 5.21 3.99 7.93
CA ALA A 157 6.59 3.91 8.43
C ALA A 157 6.93 2.52 8.97
N ALA A 158 5.92 1.79 9.47
CA ALA A 158 6.07 0.47 10.05
C ALA A 158 5.97 -0.66 9.00
N ALA A 159 5.26 -0.42 7.88
CA ALA A 159 5.12 -1.37 6.79
C ALA A 159 6.41 -1.58 5.99
#